data_5f1edcba5dddb8a3c7d787c718565c27
#
_entry.id   5f1edcba5dddb8a3c7d787c718565c27
#
_cell.length_a   1.000
_cell.length_b   1.000
_cell.length_c   1.000
_cell.angle_alpha   90.00
_cell.angle_beta   90.00
_cell.angle_gamma   90.00
#
_symmetry.space_group_name_H-M   'P 1'
#
loop_
_entity.id
_entity.type
_entity.pdbx_description
1 polymer ?
#
loop_
_entity_poly.entity_id
_entity_poly.type
_entity_poly.pdbx_seq_one_letter_code
_entity_poly.pdbx_strand_id
1 'polypeptide(L)'
;MSNKIKDAFNGFGWDLLDDLREKASERLSDVAFEERIVGIEKATCAMIETGIDDEMIVKMLQKYWDLRLSEAKEFIENAAHHIT
;
A
#
# COMPACT_ATOMS: atom_id res chain seq x y z
N MET A 1 -13.52 5.34 7.67
CA MET A 1 -12.46 5.67 6.72
C MET A 1 -12.99 6.57 5.62
N SER A 2 -12.13 7.37 5.05
CA SER A 2 -12.54 8.27 3.98
C SER A 2 -12.79 7.51 2.67
N ASN A 3 -13.49 8.16 1.75
CA ASN A 3 -13.71 7.61 0.41
C ASN A 3 -12.41 7.41 -0.36
N LYS A 4 -11.41 8.22 -0.03
CA LYS A 4 -10.09 8.15 -0.65
C LYS A 4 -9.44 6.79 -0.44
N ILE A 5 -9.53 6.24 0.77
CA ILE A 5 -8.99 4.91 1.06
C ILE A 5 -9.83 3.84 0.37
N LYS A 6 -11.15 3.97 0.39
CA LYS A 6 -12.02 3.01 -0.29
C LYS A 6 -11.69 2.89 -1.77
N ASP A 7 -11.45 4.03 -2.42
CA ASP A 7 -11.09 4.05 -3.83
C ASP A 7 -9.71 3.42 -4.07
N ALA A 8 -8.73 3.76 -3.23
CA ALA A 8 -7.37 3.24 -3.37
C ALA A 8 -7.30 1.73 -3.12
N PHE A 9 -8.15 1.23 -2.23
CA PHE A 9 -8.10 -0.17 -1.81
C PHE A 9 -9.29 -0.99 -2.24
N ASN A 10 -9.96 -0.57 -3.29
CA ASN A 10 -11.03 -1.36 -3.88
C ASN A 10 -10.43 -2.61 -4.52
N GLY A 11 -10.52 -3.73 -3.85
CA GLY A 11 -9.90 -4.98 -4.27
C GLY A 11 -8.92 -5.55 -3.25
N PHE A 12 -8.50 -4.75 -2.26
CA PHE A 12 -7.76 -5.28 -1.13
C PHE A 12 -8.71 -5.93 -0.13
N GLY A 13 -8.20 -6.90 0.59
CA GLY A 13 -8.91 -7.41 1.75
C GLY A 13 -8.85 -6.39 2.88
N TRP A 14 -9.95 -6.24 3.60
CA TRP A 14 -9.99 -5.34 4.76
C TRP A 14 -9.05 -5.79 5.87
N ASP A 15 -8.69 -7.09 5.89
CA ASP A 15 -7.73 -7.63 6.86
C ASP A 15 -6.36 -6.98 6.74
N LEU A 16 -5.94 -6.68 5.50
CA LEU A 16 -4.67 -6.00 5.28
C LEU A 16 -4.69 -4.60 5.89
N LEU A 17 -5.79 -3.87 5.68
CA LEU A 17 -5.93 -2.52 6.25
C LEU A 17 -5.95 -2.56 7.76
N ASP A 18 -6.62 -3.54 8.35
CA ASP A 18 -6.67 -3.70 9.79
C ASP A 18 -5.27 -3.97 10.36
N ASP A 19 -4.50 -4.84 9.73
CA ASP A 19 -3.13 -5.12 10.13
C ASP A 19 -2.25 -3.88 10.08
N LEU A 20 -2.34 -3.14 9.00
CA LEU A 20 -1.56 -1.91 8.83
C LEU A 20 -1.98 -0.86 9.85
N ARG A 21 -3.28 -0.76 10.10
CA ARG A 21 -3.82 0.17 11.08
C ARG A 21 -3.34 -0.15 12.49
N GLU A 22 -3.36 -1.43 12.86
CA GLU A 22 -2.87 -1.88 14.16
C GLU A 22 -1.41 -1.54 14.35
N LYS A 23 -0.60 -1.78 13.33
CA LYS A 23 0.82 -1.51 13.34
C LYS A 23 1.13 -0.03 13.56
N ALA A 24 0.28 0.86 13.04
CA ALA A 24 0.45 2.30 13.11
C ALA A 24 -0.35 2.97 14.22
N SER A 25 -1.20 2.22 14.91
CA SER A 25 -2.33 2.72 15.67
C SER A 25 -2.05 3.81 16.70
N GLU A 26 -0.93 3.75 17.37
CA GLU A 26 -0.67 4.68 18.48
C GLU A 26 -0.01 5.98 18.07
N ARG A 27 0.46 6.06 16.84
CA ARG A 27 1.28 7.18 16.39
C ARG A 27 0.69 8.02 15.28
N LEU A 28 -0.31 7.47 14.58
CA LEU A 28 -0.86 8.13 13.42
C LEU A 28 -2.34 8.44 13.63
N SER A 29 -2.73 9.67 13.34
CA SER A 29 -4.12 10.02 13.19
C SER A 29 -4.71 9.28 11.98
N ASP A 30 -6.03 9.26 11.86
CA ASP A 30 -6.68 8.64 10.71
C ASP A 30 -6.24 9.30 9.40
N VAL A 31 -6.10 10.61 9.40
CA VAL A 31 -5.65 11.35 8.20
C VAL A 31 -4.22 10.95 7.84
N ALA A 32 -3.32 10.90 8.81
CA ALA A 32 -1.93 10.53 8.56
C ALA A 32 -1.83 9.09 8.07
N PHE A 33 -2.63 8.19 8.63
CA PHE A 33 -2.69 6.82 8.17
C PHE A 33 -3.15 6.73 6.71
N GLU A 34 -4.22 7.44 6.37
CA GLU A 34 -4.74 7.48 5.00
C GLU A 34 -3.69 8.00 4.02
N GLU A 35 -3.00 9.07 4.39
CA GLU A 35 -1.96 9.64 3.53
C GLU A 35 -0.81 8.66 3.33
N ARG A 36 -0.42 7.93 4.37
CA ARG A 36 0.61 6.91 4.27
C ARG A 36 0.21 5.81 3.28
N ILE A 37 -1.02 5.31 3.40
CA ILE A 37 -1.51 4.25 2.54
C ILE A 37 -1.58 4.71 1.07
N VAL A 38 -2.12 5.89 0.84
CA VAL A 38 -2.18 6.46 -0.51
C VAL A 38 -0.78 6.66 -1.08
N GLY A 39 0.16 7.11 -0.24
CA GLY A 39 1.55 7.28 -0.65
C GLY A 39 2.19 5.97 -1.10
N ILE A 40 1.98 4.89 -0.35
CA ILE A 40 2.48 3.57 -0.72
C ILE A 40 1.87 3.12 -2.05
N GLU A 41 0.57 3.29 -2.20
CA GLU A 41 -0.14 2.93 -3.42
C GLU A 41 0.43 3.68 -4.63
N LYS A 42 0.61 4.98 -4.51
CA LYS A 42 1.16 5.80 -5.59
C LYS A 42 2.59 5.43 -5.92
N ALA A 43 3.41 5.17 -4.90
CA ALA A 43 4.79 4.75 -5.11
C ALA A 43 4.85 3.41 -5.83
N THR A 44 3.98 2.48 -5.44
CA THR A 44 3.90 1.16 -6.07
C THR A 44 3.48 1.28 -7.54
N CYS A 45 2.47 2.09 -7.83
CA CYS A 45 2.04 2.34 -9.20
C CYS A 45 3.16 2.94 -10.05
N ALA A 46 3.87 3.92 -9.50
CA ALA A 46 4.98 4.55 -10.22
C ALA A 46 6.07 3.53 -10.55
N MET A 47 6.40 2.65 -9.61
CA MET A 47 7.41 1.63 -9.85
C MET A 47 6.98 0.63 -10.90
N ILE A 48 5.71 0.23 -10.91
CA ILE A 48 5.19 -0.67 -11.93
C ILE A 48 5.22 0.00 -13.31
N GLU A 49 4.77 1.24 -13.38
CA GLU A 49 4.73 1.99 -14.65
C GLU A 49 6.11 2.23 -15.24
N THR A 50 7.14 2.36 -14.40
CA THR A 50 8.51 2.53 -14.86
C THR A 50 9.21 1.23 -15.22
N GLY A 51 8.52 0.09 -15.07
CA GLY A 51 9.06 -1.20 -15.48
C GLY A 51 9.96 -1.89 -14.47
N ILE A 52 9.92 -1.45 -13.22
CA ILE A 52 10.70 -2.10 -12.15
C ILE A 52 10.05 -3.46 -11.85
N ASP A 53 10.86 -4.51 -11.73
CA ASP A 53 10.31 -5.84 -11.49
C ASP A 53 9.75 -5.99 -10.07
N ASP A 54 8.87 -6.98 -9.90
CA ASP A 54 8.14 -7.19 -8.65
C ASP A 54 9.05 -7.44 -7.46
N GLU A 55 10.15 -8.18 -7.66
CA GLU A 55 11.09 -8.44 -6.57
C GLU A 55 11.72 -7.17 -6.04
N MET A 56 12.09 -6.29 -6.94
CA MET A 56 12.67 -5.02 -6.55
C MET A 56 11.64 -4.12 -5.86
N ILE A 57 10.41 -4.11 -6.36
CA ILE A 57 9.33 -3.34 -5.74
C ILE A 57 9.11 -3.83 -4.31
N VAL A 58 9.05 -5.14 -4.11
CA VAL A 58 8.91 -5.73 -2.77
C VAL A 58 10.03 -5.23 -1.85
N LYS A 59 11.27 -5.31 -2.32
CA LYS A 59 12.42 -4.86 -1.52
C LYS A 59 12.32 -3.39 -1.15
N MET A 60 11.90 -2.55 -2.08
CA MET A 60 11.74 -1.12 -1.82
C MET A 60 10.63 -0.85 -0.83
N LEU A 61 9.51 -1.52 -0.96
CA LEU A 61 8.40 -1.36 -0.03
C LEU A 61 8.76 -1.81 1.37
N GLN A 62 9.49 -2.91 1.48
CA GLN A 62 9.95 -3.38 2.79
C GLN A 62 10.97 -2.44 3.42
N LYS A 63 11.88 -1.92 2.61
CA LYS A 63 12.95 -1.05 3.09
C LYS A 63 12.44 0.33 3.52
N TYR A 64 11.63 0.95 2.69
CA TYR A 64 11.23 2.35 2.91
C TYR A 64 9.90 2.52 3.63
N TRP A 65 9.05 1.51 3.58
CA TRP A 65 7.72 1.58 4.16
C TRP A 65 7.52 0.57 5.28
N ASP A 66 8.56 -0.20 5.58
CA ASP A 66 8.54 -1.20 6.66
C ASP A 66 7.37 -2.19 6.54
N LEU A 67 7.13 -2.66 5.33
CA LEU A 67 6.06 -3.62 5.08
C LEU A 67 6.55 -5.05 5.19
N ARG A 68 5.65 -5.95 5.54
CA ARG A 68 5.90 -7.37 5.46
C ARG A 68 5.80 -7.81 4.01
N LEU A 69 6.37 -8.97 3.70
CA LEU A 69 6.34 -9.51 2.34
C LEU A 69 4.92 -9.63 1.80
N SER A 70 4.00 -10.16 2.60
CA SER A 70 2.60 -10.32 2.21
C SER A 70 1.93 -8.99 1.92
N GLU A 71 2.22 -7.98 2.73
CA GLU A 71 1.68 -6.64 2.55
C GLU A 71 2.19 -6.01 1.26
N ALA A 72 3.49 -6.11 1.02
CA ALA A 72 4.09 -5.57 -0.19
C ALA A 72 3.49 -6.22 -1.44
N LYS A 73 3.31 -7.53 -1.42
CA LYS A 73 2.71 -8.25 -2.55
C LYS A 73 1.28 -7.81 -2.82
N GLU A 74 0.51 -7.56 -1.78
CA GLU A 74 -0.87 -7.10 -1.96
C GLU A 74 -0.93 -5.70 -2.54
N PHE A 75 -0.03 -4.82 -2.15
CA PHE A 75 0.06 -3.50 -2.76
C PHE A 75 0.37 -3.60 -4.25
N ILE A 76 1.28 -4.49 -4.63
CA ILE A 76 1.62 -4.69 -6.03
C ILE A 76 0.41 -5.20 -6.81
N GLU A 77 -0.30 -6.18 -6.29
CA GLU A 77 -1.49 -6.74 -6.90
C GLU A 77 -2.56 -5.67 -7.11
N ASN A 78 -2.83 -4.90 -6.08
CA ASN A 78 -3.82 -3.84 -6.14
C ASN A 78 -3.43 -2.77 -7.15
N ALA A 79 -2.18 -2.37 -7.15
CA ALA A 79 -1.68 -1.35 -8.09
C ALA A 79 -1.78 -1.83 -9.53
N ALA A 80 -1.45 -3.09 -9.79
CA ALA A 80 -1.55 -3.67 -11.12
C ALA A 80 -2.98 -3.63 -11.64
N HIS A 81 -3.95 -3.88 -10.77
CA HIS A 81 -5.36 -3.79 -11.13
C HIS A 81 -5.78 -2.37 -11.49
N HIS A 82 -5.25 -1.38 -10.79
CA HIS A 82 -5.59 0.02 -11.04
C HIS A 82 -4.98 0.56 -12.32
N ILE A 83 -3.82 0.05 -12.71
CA ILE A 83 -3.11 0.52 -13.90
C ILE A 83 -3.75 -0.06 -15.17
N THR A 84 -4.23 -1.28 -15.10
CA THR A 84 -4.86 -1.92 -16.25
C THR A 84 -6.34 -1.60 -16.33
#